data_ce7336b18c240b96a869f9543cc617e4
#
_entry.id   ce7336b18c240b96a869f9543cc617e4
#
_cell.length_a   1.000
_cell.length_b   1.000
_cell.length_c   1.000
_cell.angle_alpha   90.00
_cell.angle_beta   90.00
_cell.angle_gamma   90.00
#
_symmetry.space_group_name_H-M   'P 1'
#
loop_
_entity.id
_entity.type
_entity.pdbx_description
1 polymer ?
#
loop_
_entity_poly.entity_id
_entity_poly.type
_entity_poly.pdbx_seq_one_letter_code
_entity_poly.pdbx_strand_id
1 'polypeptide(L)'
;MKLNLQKPLVIFDLETTGLDLVKDRVIQISYIKVYPDGKEERGNHLINPEKPIPALVEELTGIKNEDVKDKPTFKQMAQTLNQVFSGSDIAGYNSNHFDVPLLAEEFLRAGVDFDFSKCRLIDVQTIYHKMERRNLAAAYQFYCGRKMEDDFQAHRADEDTEATYRVLQGQLDMYTPERQEEPDRILQNDMQFLADFSKANNNIDFTGRIVWGEQKDRLGNTIVDKDGNPVLTEVFNFGKHKGEPVSQVLRYDPGYYSWVLAGDFTYNTKQVLTRIRLRESQMNR
;
A
#
# COMPACT_ATOMS: atom_id res chain seq x y z
N MET A 1 11.18 -22.10 -18.66
CA MET A 1 12.18 -21.18 -19.34
C MET A 1 13.36 -21.05 -18.41
N LYS A 2 14.61 -21.19 -18.92
CA LYS A 2 15.80 -20.91 -18.10
C LYS A 2 16.10 -19.42 -18.10
N LEU A 3 16.54 -18.89 -16.95
CA LEU A 3 17.04 -17.53 -16.86
C LEU A 3 18.35 -17.40 -17.63
N ASN A 4 18.50 -16.35 -18.44
CA ASN A 4 19.73 -16.06 -19.15
C ASN A 4 20.64 -15.20 -18.26
N LEU A 5 21.43 -15.86 -17.42
CA LEU A 5 22.26 -15.24 -16.40
C LEU A 5 23.70 -15.07 -16.92
N GLN A 6 24.27 -13.88 -16.78
CA GLN A 6 25.70 -13.58 -17.02
C GLN A 6 26.53 -13.72 -15.74
N LYS A 7 25.91 -13.55 -14.57
CA LYS A 7 26.46 -13.77 -13.24
C LYS A 7 25.35 -14.37 -12.35
N PRO A 8 25.67 -14.90 -11.18
CA PRO A 8 24.66 -15.49 -10.30
C PRO A 8 23.55 -14.48 -9.98
N LEU A 9 22.33 -14.98 -9.77
CA LEU A 9 21.18 -14.24 -9.29
C LEU A 9 20.79 -14.76 -7.91
N VAL A 10 20.70 -13.91 -6.92
CA VAL A 10 20.15 -14.23 -5.61
C VAL A 10 18.72 -13.69 -5.54
N ILE A 11 17.75 -14.59 -5.45
CA ILE A 11 16.36 -14.27 -5.15
C ILE A 11 16.22 -14.41 -3.63
N PHE A 12 15.69 -13.41 -2.92
CA PHE A 12 15.59 -13.45 -1.47
C PHE A 12 14.36 -12.74 -0.95
N ASP A 13 14.05 -13.05 0.31
CA ASP A 13 12.95 -12.48 1.07
C ASP A 13 13.33 -12.39 2.55
N LEU A 14 12.81 -11.41 3.28
CA LEU A 14 13.09 -11.15 4.68
C LEU A 14 11.80 -11.16 5.52
N GLU A 15 11.86 -11.84 6.67
CA GLU A 15 10.93 -11.57 7.76
C GLU A 15 11.60 -10.68 8.80
N THR A 16 10.84 -9.76 9.38
CA THR A 16 11.40 -8.68 10.21
C THR A 16 10.54 -8.40 11.45
N THR A 17 11.08 -7.69 12.43
CA THR A 17 10.32 -7.27 13.63
C THR A 17 9.29 -6.16 13.35
N GLY A 18 9.26 -5.60 12.13
CA GLY A 18 8.36 -4.54 11.69
C GLY A 18 8.91 -3.84 10.45
N LEU A 19 8.31 -2.70 10.06
CA LEU A 19 8.56 -2.03 8.79
C LEU A 19 9.46 -0.78 8.88
N ASP A 20 9.95 -0.43 10.08
CA ASP A 20 10.83 0.73 10.27
C ASP A 20 12.29 0.34 9.97
N LEU A 21 12.83 0.82 8.85
CA LEU A 21 14.21 0.52 8.40
C LEU A 21 15.29 0.85 9.44
N VAL A 22 15.02 1.82 10.34
CA VAL A 22 15.98 2.26 11.36
C VAL A 22 15.90 1.40 12.63
N LYS A 23 14.70 1.03 13.06
CA LYS A 23 14.44 0.40 14.36
C LYS A 23 14.24 -1.11 14.26
N ASP A 24 13.76 -1.59 13.13
CA ASP A 24 13.43 -3.00 12.98
C ASP A 24 14.61 -3.83 12.51
N ARG A 25 14.52 -5.13 12.74
CA ARG A 25 15.60 -6.09 12.58
C ARG A 25 15.08 -7.31 11.83
N VAL A 26 15.96 -7.94 11.08
CA VAL A 26 15.68 -9.22 10.40
C VAL A 26 15.53 -10.34 11.45
N ILE A 27 14.48 -11.15 11.30
CA ILE A 27 14.23 -12.37 12.09
C ILE A 27 14.37 -13.64 11.26
N GLN A 28 14.22 -13.53 9.92
CA GLN A 28 14.50 -14.61 9.00
C GLN A 28 15.00 -14.04 7.67
N ILE A 29 15.95 -14.76 7.04
CA ILE A 29 16.35 -14.54 5.65
C ILE A 29 16.24 -15.86 4.89
N SER A 30 15.54 -15.83 3.77
CA SER A 30 15.48 -16.94 2.82
C SER A 30 16.05 -16.51 1.48
N TYR A 31 16.81 -17.41 0.82
CA TYR A 31 17.35 -17.11 -0.50
C TYR A 31 17.49 -18.36 -1.38
N ILE A 32 17.44 -18.10 -2.68
CA ILE A 32 17.83 -19.03 -3.74
C ILE A 32 18.87 -18.32 -4.60
N LYS A 33 20.10 -18.86 -4.64
CA LYS A 33 21.15 -18.40 -5.54
C LYS A 33 21.22 -19.31 -6.75
N VAL A 34 20.93 -18.73 -7.92
CA VAL A 34 20.94 -19.43 -9.20
C VAL A 34 22.18 -19.03 -9.98
N TYR A 35 22.97 -20.01 -10.41
CA TYR A 35 24.19 -19.80 -11.17
C TYR A 35 23.92 -19.87 -12.68
N PRO A 36 24.81 -19.28 -13.53
CA PRO A 36 24.66 -19.31 -14.99
C PRO A 36 24.57 -20.71 -15.60
N ASP A 37 25.19 -21.70 -14.96
CA ASP A 37 25.11 -23.11 -15.37
C ASP A 37 23.77 -23.78 -14.98
N GLY A 38 22.94 -23.09 -14.20
CA GLY A 38 21.66 -23.57 -13.70
C GLY A 38 21.73 -24.29 -12.37
N LYS A 39 22.91 -24.35 -11.72
CA LYS A 39 23.03 -24.84 -10.35
C LYS A 39 22.28 -23.88 -9.41
N GLU A 40 21.62 -24.45 -8.40
CA GLU A 40 20.96 -23.68 -7.33
C GLU A 40 21.60 -23.95 -5.98
N GLU A 41 21.68 -22.91 -5.16
CA GLU A 41 22.03 -22.97 -3.76
C GLU A 41 20.92 -22.28 -2.96
N ARG A 42 20.48 -22.91 -1.87
CA ARG A 42 19.34 -22.42 -1.08
C ARG A 42 19.73 -22.25 0.38
N GLY A 43 19.28 -21.18 0.99
CA GLY A 43 19.40 -20.93 2.42
C GLY A 43 18.10 -20.43 3.00
N ASN A 44 17.84 -20.85 4.22
CA ASN A 44 16.73 -20.33 5.03
C ASN A 44 17.19 -20.32 6.49
N HIS A 45 17.32 -19.12 7.06
CA HIS A 45 17.98 -18.91 8.34
C HIS A 45 17.14 -18.05 9.24
N LEU A 46 16.78 -18.55 10.41
CA LEU A 46 16.27 -17.73 11.52
C LEU A 46 17.42 -16.93 12.13
N ILE A 47 17.15 -15.69 12.48
CA ILE A 47 18.12 -14.72 12.98
C ILE A 47 17.62 -14.15 14.31
N ASN A 48 18.48 -14.09 15.30
CA ASN A 48 18.18 -13.41 16.55
C ASN A 48 18.22 -11.89 16.34
N PRO A 49 17.08 -11.19 16.45
CA PRO A 49 17.03 -9.74 16.23
C PRO A 49 17.60 -8.92 17.40
N GLU A 50 18.01 -9.56 18.49
CA GLU A 50 18.48 -8.92 19.73
C GLU A 50 17.46 -7.97 20.36
N LYS A 51 16.18 -8.13 20.02
CA LYS A 51 15.03 -7.37 20.55
C LYS A 51 13.76 -8.26 20.49
N PRO A 52 12.72 -7.96 21.29
CA PRO A 52 11.47 -8.71 21.23
C PRO A 52 10.78 -8.59 19.87
N ILE A 53 10.22 -9.70 19.39
CA ILE A 53 9.31 -9.74 18.24
C ILE A 53 7.93 -9.31 18.74
N PRO A 54 7.27 -8.31 18.13
CA PRO A 54 5.92 -7.91 18.50
C PRO A 54 4.89 -9.02 18.26
N ALA A 55 3.87 -9.12 19.12
CA ALA A 55 2.86 -10.17 19.01
C ALA A 55 2.16 -10.24 17.65
N LEU A 56 1.89 -9.07 17.04
CA LEU A 56 1.32 -9.00 15.69
C LEU A 56 2.25 -9.63 14.62
N VAL A 57 3.56 -9.47 14.77
CA VAL A 57 4.55 -10.05 13.85
C VAL A 57 4.64 -11.57 14.08
N GLU A 58 4.60 -12.03 15.34
CA GLU A 58 4.54 -13.47 15.64
C GLU A 58 3.30 -14.14 15.02
N GLU A 59 2.14 -13.46 15.07
CA GLU A 59 0.91 -13.94 14.45
C GLU A 59 1.03 -14.01 12.93
N LEU A 60 1.60 -12.97 12.30
CA LEU A 60 1.72 -12.86 10.86
C LEU A 60 2.74 -13.86 10.27
N THR A 61 3.91 -13.97 10.89
CA THR A 61 5.03 -14.75 10.36
C THR A 61 5.09 -16.19 10.89
N GLY A 62 4.42 -16.42 12.02
CA GLY A 62 4.52 -17.67 12.78
C GLY A 62 5.84 -17.83 13.55
N ILE A 63 6.76 -16.87 13.46
CA ILE A 63 8.08 -16.91 14.12
C ILE A 63 7.95 -16.28 15.50
N LYS A 64 8.24 -17.05 16.54
CA LYS A 64 8.15 -16.63 17.93
C LYS A 64 9.49 -16.22 18.52
N ASN A 65 9.45 -15.47 19.60
CA ASN A 65 10.64 -15.08 20.35
C ASN A 65 11.50 -16.29 20.77
N GLU A 66 10.86 -17.43 21.12
CA GLU A 66 11.58 -18.66 21.48
C GLU A 66 12.33 -19.28 20.30
N ASP A 67 11.85 -19.10 19.07
CA ASP A 67 12.44 -19.72 17.88
C ASP A 67 13.77 -19.05 17.51
N VAL A 68 13.92 -17.77 17.83
CA VAL A 68 15.07 -16.96 17.43
C VAL A 68 16.09 -16.71 18.54
N LYS A 69 15.76 -16.92 19.82
CA LYS A 69 16.60 -16.55 20.98
C LYS A 69 17.99 -17.19 20.94
N ASP A 70 18.10 -18.44 20.49
CA ASP A 70 19.34 -19.21 20.43
C ASP A 70 19.92 -19.25 19.00
N LYS A 71 19.39 -18.44 18.08
CA LYS A 71 19.89 -18.34 16.70
C LYS A 71 21.03 -17.32 16.61
N PRO A 72 21.87 -17.42 15.58
CA PRO A 72 22.91 -16.41 15.36
C PRO A 72 22.28 -15.04 15.11
N THR A 73 22.93 -14.00 15.56
CA THR A 73 22.56 -12.62 15.22
C THR A 73 22.91 -12.32 13.77
N PHE A 74 22.32 -11.26 13.19
CA PHE A 74 22.68 -10.84 11.83
C PHE A 74 24.19 -10.55 11.73
N LYS A 75 24.78 -9.91 12.74
CA LYS A 75 26.22 -9.63 12.80
C LYS A 75 27.10 -10.89 12.70
N GLN A 76 26.67 -11.98 13.33
CA GLN A 76 27.38 -13.27 13.24
C GLN A 76 27.27 -13.91 11.87
N MET A 77 26.16 -13.69 11.16
CA MET A 77 25.92 -14.23 9.81
C MET A 77 26.39 -13.32 8.69
N ALA A 78 26.67 -12.06 8.97
CA ALA A 78 26.89 -11.03 7.95
C ALA A 78 27.98 -11.39 6.93
N GLN A 79 29.10 -11.98 7.37
CA GLN A 79 30.16 -12.38 6.44
C GLN A 79 29.74 -13.55 5.52
N THR A 80 29.00 -14.52 6.04
CA THR A 80 28.46 -15.64 5.24
C THR A 80 27.44 -15.11 4.23
N LEU A 81 26.53 -14.25 4.68
CA LEU A 81 25.55 -13.62 3.79
C LEU A 81 26.24 -12.75 2.74
N ASN A 82 27.24 -11.97 3.11
CA ASN A 82 28.03 -11.20 2.17
C ASN A 82 28.63 -12.08 1.05
N GLN A 83 29.15 -13.28 1.38
CA GLN A 83 29.65 -14.22 0.37
C GLN A 83 28.53 -14.76 -0.55
N VAL A 84 27.32 -14.96 -0.03
CA VAL A 84 26.15 -15.35 -0.84
C VAL A 84 25.80 -14.27 -1.86
N PHE A 85 25.71 -13.01 -1.43
CA PHE A 85 25.26 -11.90 -2.26
C PHE A 85 26.38 -11.33 -3.17
N SER A 86 27.63 -11.44 -2.77
CA SER A 86 28.75 -10.88 -3.52
C SER A 86 28.85 -11.44 -4.94
N GLY A 87 29.05 -10.53 -5.91
CA GLY A 87 29.20 -10.88 -7.32
C GLY A 87 27.91 -11.36 -8.01
N SER A 88 26.77 -11.21 -7.35
CA SER A 88 25.45 -11.62 -7.86
C SER A 88 24.59 -10.40 -8.23
N ASP A 89 23.61 -10.60 -9.11
CA ASP A 89 22.43 -9.74 -9.18
C ASP A 89 21.43 -10.17 -8.10
N ILE A 90 20.50 -9.30 -7.75
CA ILE A 90 19.58 -9.49 -6.64
C ILE A 90 18.15 -9.34 -7.13
N ALA A 91 17.26 -10.25 -6.74
CA ALA A 91 15.84 -10.18 -7.05
C ALA A 91 14.99 -10.45 -5.80
N GLY A 92 13.77 -9.93 -5.79
CA GLY A 92 12.75 -10.23 -4.79
C GLY A 92 11.40 -9.62 -5.17
N TYR A 93 10.40 -9.80 -4.34
CA TYR A 93 9.07 -9.25 -4.55
C TYR A 93 8.87 -8.01 -3.69
N ASN A 94 8.67 -6.83 -4.28
CA ASN A 94 8.68 -5.52 -3.60
C ASN A 94 9.99 -5.19 -2.88
N SER A 95 11.05 -5.94 -3.20
CA SER A 95 12.31 -5.95 -2.47
C SER A 95 13.08 -4.63 -2.57
N ASN A 96 12.96 -3.90 -3.69
CA ASN A 96 13.61 -2.61 -3.86
C ASN A 96 13.05 -1.55 -2.90
N HIS A 97 11.84 -1.74 -2.41
CA HIS A 97 11.18 -0.80 -1.51
C HIS A 97 11.46 -1.11 -0.04
N PHE A 98 11.65 -2.37 0.33
CA PHE A 98 11.80 -2.78 1.73
C PHE A 98 13.00 -3.69 1.99
N ASP A 99 13.07 -4.89 1.40
CA ASP A 99 14.07 -5.91 1.76
C ASP A 99 15.51 -5.46 1.47
N VAL A 100 15.75 -4.89 0.29
CA VAL A 100 17.09 -4.40 -0.10
C VAL A 100 17.54 -3.26 0.81
N PRO A 101 16.76 -2.20 1.07
CA PRO A 101 17.09 -1.17 2.04
C PRO A 101 17.39 -1.72 3.45
N LEU A 102 16.55 -2.62 3.96
CA LEU A 102 16.77 -3.18 5.30
C LEU A 102 18.01 -4.08 5.36
N LEU A 103 18.24 -4.90 4.33
CA LEU A 103 19.45 -5.73 4.22
C LEU A 103 20.71 -4.86 4.20
N ALA A 104 20.67 -3.73 3.49
CA ALA A 104 21.76 -2.76 3.47
C ALA A 104 22.04 -2.18 4.87
N GLU A 105 20.99 -1.77 5.58
CA GLU A 105 21.10 -1.29 6.95
C GLU A 105 21.69 -2.36 7.90
N GLU A 106 21.25 -3.61 7.77
CA GLU A 106 21.77 -4.72 8.59
C GLU A 106 23.25 -5.01 8.31
N PHE A 107 23.68 -4.98 7.05
CA PHE A 107 25.11 -5.12 6.71
C PHE A 107 25.94 -3.99 7.32
N LEU A 108 25.48 -2.74 7.20
CA LEU A 108 26.16 -1.57 7.76
C LEU A 108 26.26 -1.66 9.30
N ARG A 109 25.16 -2.05 9.97
CA ARG A 109 25.16 -2.29 11.43
C ARG A 109 26.13 -3.40 11.85
N ALA A 110 26.28 -4.42 11.02
CA ALA A 110 27.23 -5.52 11.24
C ALA A 110 28.69 -5.14 10.93
N GLY A 111 28.94 -3.94 10.38
CA GLY A 111 30.26 -3.48 9.96
C GLY A 111 30.74 -4.12 8.67
N VAL A 112 29.81 -4.57 7.81
CA VAL A 112 30.09 -5.14 6.49
C VAL A 112 29.70 -4.12 5.44
N ASP A 113 30.68 -3.70 4.64
CA ASP A 113 30.46 -2.78 3.53
C ASP A 113 30.10 -3.59 2.26
N PHE A 114 28.80 -3.81 2.03
CA PHE A 114 28.30 -4.45 0.83
C PHE A 114 27.85 -3.39 -0.19
N ASP A 115 28.52 -3.38 -1.34
CA ASP A 115 28.26 -2.40 -2.40
C ASP A 115 27.11 -2.84 -3.33
N PHE A 116 25.90 -2.45 -2.98
CA PHE A 116 24.70 -2.70 -3.79
C PHE A 116 24.74 -2.05 -5.18
N SER A 117 25.56 -1.03 -5.39
CA SER A 117 25.68 -0.36 -6.71
C SER A 117 26.26 -1.28 -7.78
N LYS A 118 26.93 -2.34 -7.41
CA LYS A 118 27.48 -3.37 -8.31
C LYS A 118 26.48 -4.47 -8.67
N CYS A 119 25.29 -4.46 -8.06
CA CYS A 119 24.23 -5.41 -8.29
C CYS A 119 23.14 -4.80 -9.18
N ARG A 120 22.60 -5.59 -10.12
CA ARG A 120 21.32 -5.24 -10.73
C ARG A 120 20.23 -5.67 -9.76
N LEU A 121 19.32 -4.75 -9.43
CA LEU A 121 18.19 -5.01 -8.54
C LEU A 121 16.95 -5.26 -9.40
N ILE A 122 16.36 -6.43 -9.27
CA ILE A 122 15.22 -6.90 -10.05
C ILE A 122 14.02 -7.04 -9.09
N ASP A 123 13.04 -6.13 -9.20
CA ASP A 123 11.82 -6.20 -8.42
C ASP A 123 10.70 -6.86 -9.23
N VAL A 124 10.34 -8.08 -8.83
CA VAL A 124 9.34 -8.90 -9.52
C VAL A 124 7.94 -8.28 -9.42
N GLN A 125 7.60 -7.61 -8.30
CA GLN A 125 6.34 -6.89 -8.18
C GLN A 125 6.27 -5.72 -9.17
N THR A 126 7.37 -4.98 -9.33
CA THR A 126 7.42 -3.88 -10.30
C THR A 126 7.24 -4.38 -11.73
N ILE A 127 7.83 -5.53 -12.08
CA ILE A 127 7.62 -6.17 -13.38
C ILE A 127 6.14 -6.56 -13.53
N TYR A 128 5.57 -7.24 -12.53
CA TYR A 128 4.15 -7.61 -12.52
C TYR A 128 3.25 -6.39 -12.74
N HIS A 129 3.44 -5.32 -11.97
CA HIS A 129 2.61 -4.11 -12.08
C HIS A 129 2.75 -3.38 -13.43
N LYS A 130 3.90 -3.51 -14.12
CA LYS A 130 4.11 -2.93 -15.45
C LYS A 130 3.54 -3.79 -16.58
N MET A 131 3.56 -5.10 -16.41
CA MET A 131 3.13 -6.04 -17.45
C MET A 131 1.64 -6.37 -17.38
N GLU A 132 1.08 -6.48 -16.17
CA GLU A 132 -0.33 -6.77 -15.98
C GLU A 132 -1.16 -5.47 -15.98
N ARG A 133 -1.94 -5.32 -17.03
CA ARG A 133 -2.78 -4.12 -17.23
C ARG A 133 -3.93 -4.10 -16.22
N ARG A 134 -4.12 -2.95 -15.56
CA ARG A 134 -5.25 -2.68 -14.66
C ARG A 134 -6.22 -1.69 -15.35
N ASN A 135 -6.81 -2.11 -16.47
CA ASN A 135 -7.78 -1.34 -17.23
C ASN A 135 -9.06 -2.16 -17.45
N LEU A 136 -10.08 -1.56 -18.06
CA LEU A 136 -11.37 -2.20 -18.29
C LEU A 136 -11.25 -3.49 -19.10
N ALA A 137 -10.43 -3.50 -20.15
CA ALA A 137 -10.24 -4.70 -20.99
C ALA A 137 -9.66 -5.88 -20.21
N ALA A 138 -8.67 -5.63 -19.34
CA ALA A 138 -8.11 -6.65 -18.45
C ALA A 138 -9.11 -7.13 -17.41
N ALA A 139 -9.88 -6.21 -16.82
CA ALA A 139 -10.96 -6.56 -15.90
C ALA A 139 -12.05 -7.40 -16.60
N TYR A 140 -12.45 -7.01 -17.80
CA TYR A 140 -13.43 -7.75 -18.59
C TYR A 140 -12.94 -9.18 -18.88
N GLN A 141 -11.70 -9.32 -19.33
CA GLN A 141 -11.11 -10.65 -19.57
C GLN A 141 -11.09 -11.52 -18.31
N PHE A 142 -10.74 -10.93 -17.17
CA PHE A 142 -10.63 -11.66 -15.91
C PHE A 142 -12.01 -12.09 -15.35
N TYR A 143 -12.97 -11.17 -15.32
CA TYR A 143 -14.28 -11.42 -14.70
C TYR A 143 -15.30 -12.06 -15.66
N CYS A 144 -15.20 -11.78 -16.96
CA CYS A 144 -16.13 -12.31 -17.97
C CYS A 144 -15.55 -13.48 -18.78
N GLY A 145 -14.24 -13.80 -18.60
CA GLY A 145 -13.59 -14.92 -19.27
C GLY A 145 -13.37 -14.77 -20.77
N ARG A 146 -13.57 -13.57 -21.32
CA ARG A 146 -13.49 -13.23 -22.74
C ARG A 146 -12.71 -11.96 -22.96
N LYS A 147 -12.09 -11.80 -24.13
CA LYS A 147 -11.46 -10.53 -24.50
C LYS A 147 -12.50 -9.49 -24.79
N MET A 148 -12.30 -8.27 -24.30
CA MET A 148 -13.22 -7.16 -24.50
C MET A 148 -13.37 -6.81 -25.98
N GLU A 149 -12.30 -6.88 -26.76
CA GLU A 149 -12.26 -6.61 -28.19
C GLU A 149 -13.05 -7.61 -29.06
N ASP A 150 -13.38 -8.80 -28.52
CA ASP A 150 -14.24 -9.77 -29.20
C ASP A 150 -15.73 -9.36 -29.12
N ASP A 151 -16.13 -8.58 -28.12
CA ASP A 151 -17.50 -8.19 -27.84
C ASP A 151 -17.75 -6.70 -28.08
N PHE A 152 -16.72 -5.82 -27.94
CA PHE A 152 -16.85 -4.37 -27.91
C PHE A 152 -15.69 -3.65 -28.62
N GLN A 153 -15.95 -2.42 -29.08
CA GLN A 153 -14.94 -1.47 -29.54
C GLN A 153 -14.53 -0.56 -28.38
N ALA A 154 -13.28 -0.69 -27.92
CA ALA A 154 -12.76 0.14 -26.84
C ALA A 154 -12.86 1.64 -27.18
N HIS A 155 -13.05 2.46 -26.15
CA HIS A 155 -13.18 3.92 -26.23
C HIS A 155 -14.49 4.43 -26.87
N ARG A 156 -15.50 3.59 -26.94
CA ARG A 156 -16.88 3.99 -27.19
C ARG A 156 -17.63 3.96 -25.86
N ALA A 157 -18.18 5.10 -25.45
CA ALA A 157 -18.78 5.27 -24.12
C ALA A 157 -19.94 4.30 -23.86
N ASP A 158 -20.76 3.99 -24.88
CA ASP A 158 -21.85 3.02 -24.81
C ASP A 158 -21.35 1.59 -24.59
N GLU A 159 -20.29 1.20 -25.28
CA GLU A 159 -19.69 -0.14 -25.19
C GLU A 159 -18.83 -0.30 -23.91
N ASP A 160 -18.06 0.72 -23.54
CA ASP A 160 -17.32 0.74 -22.28
C ASP A 160 -18.26 0.69 -21.06
N THR A 161 -19.45 1.33 -21.16
CA THR A 161 -20.49 1.27 -20.12
C THR A 161 -21.05 -0.15 -19.99
N GLU A 162 -21.37 -0.81 -21.10
CA GLU A 162 -21.85 -2.20 -21.10
C GLU A 162 -20.78 -3.15 -20.56
N ALA A 163 -19.52 -2.99 -20.98
CA ALA A 163 -18.41 -3.78 -20.46
C ALA A 163 -18.23 -3.58 -18.93
N THR A 164 -18.34 -2.34 -18.46
CA THR A 164 -18.27 -2.03 -17.02
C THR A 164 -19.41 -2.70 -16.24
N TYR A 165 -20.61 -2.68 -16.77
CA TYR A 165 -21.76 -3.35 -16.16
C TYR A 165 -21.53 -4.86 -16.03
N ARG A 166 -21.04 -5.51 -17.09
CA ARG A 166 -20.71 -6.96 -17.05
C ARG A 166 -19.57 -7.29 -16.10
N VAL A 167 -18.56 -6.42 -16.01
CA VAL A 167 -17.49 -6.58 -15.02
C VAL A 167 -18.05 -6.55 -13.60
N LEU A 168 -18.94 -5.59 -13.27
CA LEU A 168 -19.57 -5.53 -11.95
C LEU A 168 -20.37 -6.81 -11.63
N GLN A 169 -21.14 -7.33 -12.60
CA GLN A 169 -21.84 -8.60 -12.43
C GLN A 169 -20.88 -9.76 -12.19
N GLY A 170 -19.79 -9.86 -12.97
CA GLY A 170 -18.76 -10.87 -12.80
C GLY A 170 -18.03 -10.77 -11.44
N GLN A 171 -17.83 -9.56 -10.93
CA GLN A 171 -17.28 -9.36 -9.58
C GLN A 171 -18.25 -9.90 -8.52
N LEU A 172 -19.53 -9.58 -8.61
CA LEU A 172 -20.54 -10.09 -7.67
C LEU A 172 -20.68 -11.60 -7.74
N ASP A 173 -20.58 -12.20 -8.93
CA ASP A 173 -20.63 -13.65 -9.09
C ASP A 173 -19.38 -14.37 -8.58
N MET A 174 -18.22 -13.73 -8.65
CA MET A 174 -16.95 -14.31 -8.24
C MET A 174 -16.76 -14.26 -6.71
N TYR A 175 -17.18 -13.18 -6.08
CA TYR A 175 -16.92 -12.91 -4.67
C TYR A 175 -18.14 -13.12 -3.76
N THR A 176 -18.89 -14.20 -4.03
CA THR A 176 -20.00 -14.62 -3.16
C THR A 176 -19.50 -15.37 -1.92
N PRO A 177 -20.28 -15.44 -0.82
CA PRO A 177 -19.94 -16.22 0.37
C PRO A 177 -19.63 -17.71 0.09
N GLU A 178 -20.27 -18.28 -0.95
CA GLU A 178 -20.07 -19.69 -1.30
C GLU A 178 -18.77 -19.96 -2.05
N ARG A 179 -18.14 -18.91 -2.59
CA ARG A 179 -16.92 -18.99 -3.40
C ARG A 179 -15.68 -18.45 -2.73
N GLN A 180 -15.85 -17.74 -1.59
CA GLN A 180 -14.75 -17.10 -0.88
C GLN A 180 -14.71 -17.61 0.57
N GLU A 181 -13.52 -18.02 1.01
CA GLU A 181 -13.27 -18.41 2.40
C GLU A 181 -12.89 -17.21 3.27
N GLU A 182 -12.29 -16.19 2.66
CA GLU A 182 -11.82 -14.97 3.34
C GLU A 182 -12.96 -13.94 3.43
N PRO A 183 -13.39 -13.54 4.64
CA PRO A 183 -14.52 -12.63 4.82
C PRO A 183 -14.35 -11.25 4.17
N ASP A 184 -13.11 -10.75 4.09
CA ASP A 184 -12.75 -9.46 3.49
C ASP A 184 -12.78 -9.49 1.94
N ARG A 185 -12.92 -10.68 1.35
CA ARG A 185 -13.09 -10.87 -0.11
C ARG A 185 -14.52 -11.14 -0.53
N ILE A 186 -15.49 -11.04 0.36
CA ILE A 186 -16.90 -11.25 0.05
C ILE A 186 -17.54 -9.93 -0.35
N LEU A 187 -18.15 -9.87 -1.52
CA LEU A 187 -18.98 -8.74 -1.95
C LEU A 187 -20.44 -9.01 -1.69
N GLN A 188 -21.12 -8.00 -1.15
CA GLN A 188 -22.57 -8.02 -1.01
C GLN A 188 -23.23 -7.31 -2.20
N ASN A 189 -24.26 -7.91 -2.78
CA ASN A 189 -25.07 -7.27 -3.82
C ASN A 189 -26.01 -6.23 -3.18
N ASP A 190 -25.41 -5.21 -2.58
CA ASP A 190 -26.03 -4.06 -1.95
C ASP A 190 -25.32 -2.78 -2.38
N MET A 191 -26.06 -1.79 -2.87
CA MET A 191 -25.45 -0.59 -3.44
C MET A 191 -24.74 0.28 -2.41
N GLN A 192 -25.20 0.30 -1.16
CA GLN A 192 -24.52 1.02 -0.10
C GLN A 192 -23.21 0.33 0.27
N PHE A 193 -23.24 -1.00 0.42
CA PHE A 193 -22.03 -1.79 0.66
C PHE A 193 -20.99 -1.57 -0.45
N LEU A 194 -21.40 -1.69 -1.72
CA LEU A 194 -20.50 -1.53 -2.86
C LEU A 194 -19.92 -0.12 -2.96
N ALA A 195 -20.73 0.91 -2.65
CA ALA A 195 -20.27 2.29 -2.61
C ALA A 195 -19.22 2.51 -1.52
N ASP A 196 -19.44 1.97 -0.32
CA ASP A 196 -18.51 2.08 0.80
C ASP A 196 -17.24 1.25 0.56
N PHE A 197 -17.38 0.02 0.05
CA PHE A 197 -16.26 -0.87 -0.29
C PHE A 197 -15.35 -0.29 -1.39
N SER A 198 -15.93 0.36 -2.41
CA SER A 198 -15.18 0.96 -3.51
C SER A 198 -14.61 2.35 -3.20
N LYS A 199 -14.81 2.85 -1.97
CA LYS A 199 -14.36 4.16 -1.55
C LYS A 199 -12.84 4.18 -1.40
N ALA A 200 -12.16 4.79 -2.36
CA ALA A 200 -10.70 4.82 -2.42
C ALA A 200 -10.04 5.93 -1.56
N ASN A 201 -10.86 6.87 -1.02
CA ASN A 201 -10.33 8.04 -0.31
C ASN A 201 -11.39 8.68 0.61
N ASN A 202 -10.95 9.62 1.46
CA ASN A 202 -11.80 10.38 2.37
C ASN A 202 -12.33 11.68 1.75
N ASN A 203 -12.43 11.77 0.43
CA ASN A 203 -12.86 12.98 -0.25
C ASN A 203 -14.34 13.31 0.02
N ILE A 204 -14.62 14.59 0.26
CA ILE A 204 -15.97 15.14 0.39
C ILE A 204 -16.38 15.80 -0.94
N ASP A 205 -15.43 16.45 -1.61
CA ASP A 205 -15.59 16.91 -2.99
C ASP A 205 -14.83 16.00 -3.96
N PHE A 206 -15.25 15.92 -5.21
CA PHE A 206 -14.70 14.98 -6.19
C PHE A 206 -13.22 15.19 -6.51
N THR A 207 -12.66 16.36 -6.20
CA THR A 207 -11.24 16.69 -6.46
C THR A 207 -10.36 16.51 -5.23
N GLY A 208 -10.92 16.14 -4.08
CA GLY A 208 -10.18 15.95 -2.83
C GLY A 208 -9.59 17.23 -2.25
N ARG A 209 -10.22 18.37 -2.52
CA ARG A 209 -9.86 19.68 -1.91
C ARG A 209 -10.42 19.79 -0.50
N ILE A 210 -11.56 19.15 -0.26
CA ILE A 210 -12.19 19.04 1.06
C ILE A 210 -12.31 17.56 1.36
N VAL A 211 -11.79 17.13 2.51
CA VAL A 211 -11.72 15.72 2.90
C VAL A 211 -12.20 15.54 4.34
N TRP A 212 -12.58 14.30 4.69
CA TRP A 212 -12.74 13.92 6.08
C TRP A 212 -11.37 13.80 6.74
N GLY A 213 -11.17 14.51 7.85
CA GLY A 213 -9.97 14.45 8.68
C GLY A 213 -10.33 14.32 10.14
N GLU A 214 -9.38 13.91 10.98
CA GLU A 214 -9.58 13.80 12.41
C GLU A 214 -9.73 15.19 13.06
N GLN A 215 -10.76 15.33 13.89
CA GLN A 215 -10.93 16.54 14.69
C GLN A 215 -9.89 16.56 15.82
N LYS A 216 -9.20 17.70 15.97
CA LYS A 216 -8.19 17.88 17.00
C LYS A 216 -8.62 18.91 18.04
N ASP A 217 -8.20 18.71 19.28
CA ASP A 217 -8.33 19.69 20.36
C ASP A 217 -7.33 20.84 20.21
N ARG A 218 -7.35 21.80 21.13
CA ARG A 218 -6.45 22.97 21.14
C ARG A 218 -4.98 22.60 21.36
N LEU A 219 -4.69 21.38 21.85
CA LEU A 219 -3.35 20.86 22.10
C LEU A 219 -2.85 20.00 20.94
N GLY A 220 -3.71 19.77 19.91
CA GLY A 220 -3.38 18.95 18.74
C GLY A 220 -3.68 17.46 18.90
N ASN A 221 -4.28 17.03 20.01
CA ASN A 221 -4.68 15.64 20.21
C ASN A 221 -5.96 15.33 19.44
N THR A 222 -6.05 14.12 18.88
CA THR A 222 -7.27 13.63 18.21
C THR A 222 -8.41 13.50 19.23
N ILE A 223 -9.55 14.12 18.92
CA ILE A 223 -10.78 13.95 19.69
C ILE A 223 -11.39 12.60 19.32
N VAL A 224 -11.71 11.78 20.32
CA VAL A 224 -12.38 10.50 20.13
C VAL A 224 -13.80 10.52 20.66
N ASP A 225 -14.67 9.71 20.07
CA ASP A 225 -16.02 9.49 20.56
C ASP A 225 -16.05 8.56 21.79
N LYS A 226 -17.26 8.25 22.28
CA LYS A 226 -17.48 7.35 23.45
C LYS A 226 -16.99 5.91 23.23
N ASP A 227 -16.83 5.50 21.97
CA ASP A 227 -16.39 4.17 21.58
C ASP A 227 -14.88 4.13 21.26
N GLY A 228 -14.18 5.27 21.43
CA GLY A 228 -12.74 5.43 21.21
C GLY A 228 -12.35 5.70 19.76
N ASN A 229 -13.31 5.92 18.85
CA ASN A 229 -13.03 6.20 17.46
C ASN A 229 -12.74 7.70 17.24
N PRO A 230 -11.84 8.07 16.31
CA PRO A 230 -11.60 9.46 15.94
C PRO A 230 -12.89 10.14 15.47
N VAL A 231 -13.20 11.31 16.04
CA VAL A 231 -14.27 12.16 15.53
C VAL A 231 -13.78 12.82 14.24
N LEU A 232 -14.54 12.64 13.16
CA LEU A 232 -14.18 13.20 11.86
C LEU A 232 -14.84 14.55 11.63
N THR A 233 -14.13 15.45 10.93
CA THR A 233 -14.62 16.75 10.49
C THR A 233 -14.16 17.05 9.07
N GLU A 234 -14.85 17.98 8.40
CA GLU A 234 -14.40 18.44 7.08
C GLU A 234 -13.18 19.32 7.21
N VAL A 235 -12.09 18.98 6.53
CA VAL A 235 -10.84 19.75 6.52
C VAL A 235 -10.44 20.17 5.11
N PHE A 236 -9.77 21.30 4.99
CA PHE A 236 -9.11 21.67 3.74
C PHE A 236 -7.91 20.77 3.48
N ASN A 237 -7.79 20.24 2.27
CA ASN A 237 -6.63 19.43 1.84
C ASN A 237 -5.74 20.18 0.85
N PHE A 238 -5.76 21.51 0.85
CA PHE A 238 -4.97 22.36 -0.03
C PHE A 238 -4.69 23.73 0.56
N GLY A 239 -3.73 24.43 -0.05
CA GLY A 239 -3.42 25.83 0.26
C GLY A 239 -2.89 26.06 1.67
N LYS A 240 -2.98 27.30 2.13
CA LYS A 240 -2.44 27.73 3.42
C LYS A 240 -3.17 27.15 4.63
N HIS A 241 -4.40 26.66 4.42
CA HIS A 241 -5.24 26.05 5.47
C HIS A 241 -5.32 24.53 5.36
N LYS A 242 -4.36 23.89 4.69
CA LYS A 242 -4.33 22.42 4.59
C LYS A 242 -4.29 21.78 5.99
N GLY A 243 -5.22 20.83 6.23
CA GLY A 243 -5.37 20.11 7.51
C GLY A 243 -6.24 20.84 8.54
N GLU A 244 -6.68 22.08 8.27
CA GLU A 244 -7.53 22.83 9.19
C GLU A 244 -9.02 22.57 8.92
N PRO A 245 -9.86 22.48 9.98
CA PRO A 245 -11.31 22.34 9.82
C PRO A 245 -11.93 23.49 9.03
N VAL A 246 -12.71 23.18 8.01
CA VAL A 246 -13.36 24.17 7.14
C VAL A 246 -14.20 25.16 7.94
N SER A 247 -15.01 24.66 8.89
CA SER A 247 -15.86 25.50 9.75
C SER A 247 -15.06 26.51 10.57
N GLN A 248 -13.88 26.14 11.07
CA GLN A 248 -13.02 27.05 11.82
C GLN A 248 -12.41 28.10 10.92
N VAL A 249 -11.84 27.70 9.76
CA VAL A 249 -11.26 28.64 8.80
C VAL A 249 -12.27 29.68 8.35
N LEU A 250 -13.50 29.27 8.04
CA LEU A 250 -14.54 30.21 7.60
C LEU A 250 -14.97 31.22 8.68
N ARG A 251 -14.69 30.95 9.97
CA ARG A 251 -14.96 31.89 11.07
C ARG A 251 -13.87 32.94 11.20
N TYR A 252 -12.60 32.57 11.16
CA TYR A 252 -11.49 33.51 11.40
C TYR A 252 -10.89 34.08 10.10
N ASP A 253 -11.06 33.42 8.96
CA ASP A 253 -10.66 33.91 7.63
C ASP A 253 -11.83 33.79 6.63
N PRO A 254 -12.90 34.59 6.80
CA PRO A 254 -14.07 34.52 5.91
C PRO A 254 -13.76 34.90 4.47
N GLY A 255 -12.67 35.64 4.23
CA GLY A 255 -12.18 35.99 2.89
C GLY A 255 -11.74 34.78 2.07
N TYR A 256 -11.30 33.71 2.73
CA TYR A 256 -10.86 32.48 2.05
C TYR A 256 -12.01 31.83 1.28
N TYR A 257 -13.25 31.90 1.79
CA TYR A 257 -14.43 31.47 1.05
C TYR A 257 -14.57 32.18 -0.29
N SER A 258 -14.53 33.50 -0.28
CA SER A 258 -14.68 34.33 -1.49
C SER A 258 -13.53 34.06 -2.48
N TRP A 259 -12.33 33.87 -1.96
CA TRP A 259 -11.18 33.54 -2.76
C TRP A 259 -11.34 32.16 -3.47
N VAL A 260 -11.83 31.12 -2.78
CA VAL A 260 -12.12 29.81 -3.42
C VAL A 260 -13.22 29.94 -4.46
N LEU A 261 -14.29 30.70 -4.18
CA LEU A 261 -15.39 30.88 -5.15
C LEU A 261 -14.93 31.60 -6.43
N ALA A 262 -14.05 32.59 -6.31
CA ALA A 262 -13.51 33.32 -7.44
C ALA A 262 -12.37 32.58 -8.16
N GLY A 263 -11.69 31.67 -7.48
CA GLY A 263 -10.55 30.94 -8.00
C GLY A 263 -10.90 29.81 -8.97
N ASP A 264 -9.87 29.24 -9.57
CA ASP A 264 -9.98 28.09 -10.49
C ASP A 264 -10.16 26.77 -9.74
N PHE A 265 -11.35 26.59 -9.19
CA PHE A 265 -11.79 25.38 -8.51
C PHE A 265 -13.04 24.82 -9.20
N THR A 266 -13.21 23.48 -9.10
CA THR A 266 -14.40 22.85 -9.67
C THR A 266 -15.69 23.39 -9.03
N TYR A 267 -16.76 23.38 -9.79
CA TYR A 267 -18.08 23.79 -9.25
C TYR A 267 -18.50 22.91 -8.06
N ASN A 268 -18.15 21.62 -8.08
CA ASN A 268 -18.43 20.73 -6.96
C ASN A 268 -17.71 21.15 -5.67
N THR A 269 -16.41 21.51 -5.73
CA THR A 269 -15.68 22.04 -4.57
C THR A 269 -16.36 23.31 -4.02
N LYS A 270 -16.73 24.25 -4.91
CA LYS A 270 -17.42 25.48 -4.54
C LYS A 270 -18.80 25.20 -3.91
N GLN A 271 -19.53 24.25 -4.43
CA GLN A 271 -20.83 23.82 -3.91
C GLN A 271 -20.70 23.17 -2.52
N VAL A 272 -19.74 22.25 -2.34
CA VAL A 272 -19.48 21.63 -1.05
C VAL A 272 -19.11 22.67 0.00
N LEU A 273 -18.18 23.59 -0.32
CA LEU A 273 -17.79 24.67 0.58
C LEU A 273 -18.95 25.57 0.96
N THR A 274 -19.81 25.90 0.00
CA THR A 274 -21.02 26.72 0.24
C THR A 274 -21.99 25.99 1.16
N ARG A 275 -22.21 24.70 0.96
CA ARG A 275 -23.08 23.87 1.82
C ARG A 275 -22.57 23.83 3.26
N ILE A 276 -21.26 23.65 3.47
CA ILE A 276 -20.66 23.69 4.82
C ILE A 276 -20.90 25.06 5.46
N ARG A 277 -20.64 26.15 4.75
CA ARG A 277 -20.86 27.50 5.25
C ARG A 277 -22.31 27.77 5.66
N LEU A 278 -23.28 27.34 4.85
CA LEU A 278 -24.70 27.53 5.14
C LEU A 278 -25.12 26.73 6.38
N ARG A 279 -24.69 25.49 6.51
CA ARG A 279 -24.95 24.66 7.69
C ARG A 279 -24.40 25.31 8.96
N GLU A 280 -23.15 25.81 8.95
CA GLU A 280 -22.54 26.49 10.08
C GLU A 280 -23.30 27.79 10.46
N SER A 281 -23.78 28.54 9.46
CA SER A 281 -24.56 29.77 9.71
C SER A 281 -25.94 29.47 10.33
N GLN A 282 -26.51 28.32 10.09
CA GLN A 282 -27.78 27.89 10.70
C GLN A 282 -27.62 27.41 12.14
N MET A 283 -26.49 26.72 12.46
CA MET A 283 -26.18 26.23 13.81
C MET A 283 -25.80 27.38 14.80
N ASN A 284 -25.44 28.52 14.30
CA ASN A 284 -25.05 29.71 15.10
C ASN A 284 -26.19 30.72 15.25
N ARG A 285 -27.42 30.39 14.85
CA ARG A 285 -28.65 31.13 15.10
C ARG A 285 -29.48 30.45 16.19
#